data_cc168ac13a5dc04fb42f507b2ff19dd9
#
_entry.id   cc168ac13a5dc04fb42f507b2ff19dd9
#
_cell.length_a   1.000
_cell.length_b   1.000
_cell.length_c   1.000
_cell.angle_alpha   90.00
_cell.angle_beta   90.00
_cell.angle_gamma   90.00
#
_symmetry.space_group_name_H-M   'P 1'
#
loop_
_entity.id
_entity.type
_entity.pdbx_description
1 polymer ?
#
loop_
_entity_poly.entity_id
_entity_poly.type
_entity_poly.pdbx_seq_one_letter_code
_entity_poly.pdbx_strand_id
1 'polypeptide(L)'
;YFIWSNGLQNLGDQIVAAKTVLPALFSAAGVPAFFTGLLTPIRESGSMLPQAALTPWVTTYRARKRLWIIGSLGQAVSAAVIALAAFFIRGAVLGVVVLMALAALSLFRALCSIAGKDVQARTISKGARGRVTGSAAALGGGATLLTGIILYFLGELSIPLMGTVLAIGAATWAIAAWVFSGVDEPVPEEAEGGIDKHWWKDTWQLFTSDGQFRNFVIVRALLLVSALSTSFIVLLSSNLSGLYGFVLAAGLGSSPLFFSSSPP
;
A
#
# COMPACT_ATOMS: atom_id res chain seq x y z
N TYR A 1 2.68 -7.80 19.67
CA TYR A 1 2.57 -6.45 19.07
C TYR A 1 2.95 -6.44 17.60
N PHE A 2 4.15 -6.89 17.20
CA PHE A 2 4.69 -6.81 15.84
C PHE A 2 3.80 -7.49 14.79
N ILE A 3 3.29 -8.70 15.06
CA ILE A 3 2.41 -9.44 14.14
C ILE A 3 1.09 -8.69 13.94
N TRP A 4 0.48 -8.24 15.02
CA TRP A 4 -0.81 -7.54 14.98
C TRP A 4 -0.72 -6.19 14.26
N SER A 5 0.31 -5.39 14.53
CA SER A 5 0.50 -4.11 13.85
C SER A 5 0.73 -4.27 12.36
N ASN A 6 1.51 -5.27 11.92
CA ASN A 6 1.68 -5.56 10.49
C ASN A 6 0.42 -6.17 9.87
N GLY A 7 -0.35 -6.98 10.60
CA GLY A 7 -1.64 -7.48 10.15
C GLY A 7 -2.64 -6.33 9.89
N LEU A 8 -2.76 -5.39 10.82
CA LEU A 8 -3.57 -4.18 10.69
C LEU A 8 -3.10 -3.28 9.54
N GLN A 9 -1.79 -3.15 9.36
CA GLN A 9 -1.18 -2.43 8.24
C GLN A 9 -1.62 -3.04 6.89
N ASN A 10 -1.53 -4.37 6.77
CA ASN A 10 -1.96 -5.09 5.57
C ASN A 10 -3.48 -4.94 5.34
N LEU A 11 -4.30 -4.97 6.39
CA LEU A 11 -5.73 -4.74 6.28
C LEU A 11 -6.03 -3.34 5.73
N GLY A 12 -5.38 -2.30 6.26
CA GLY A 12 -5.51 -0.94 5.74
C GLY A 12 -5.13 -0.84 4.26
N ASP A 13 -4.03 -1.49 3.88
CA ASP A 13 -3.57 -1.54 2.48
C ASP A 13 -4.61 -2.18 1.54
N GLN A 14 -5.37 -3.17 2.01
CA GLN A 14 -6.41 -3.82 1.20
C GLN A 14 -7.69 -2.99 1.14
N ILE A 15 -8.09 -2.36 2.25
CA ILE A 15 -9.28 -1.50 2.30
C ILE A 15 -9.09 -0.26 1.42
N VAL A 16 -7.91 0.39 1.47
CA VAL A 16 -7.58 1.57 0.65
C VAL A 16 -6.82 1.14 -0.63
N ALA A 17 -7.31 0.08 -1.27
CA ALA A 17 -6.62 -0.49 -2.41
C ALA A 17 -6.77 0.37 -3.68
N ALA A 18 -5.63 0.77 -4.23
CA ALA A 18 -5.57 1.51 -5.50
C ALA A 18 -6.07 0.72 -6.71
N LYS A 19 -6.20 -0.59 -6.57
CA LYS A 19 -6.59 -1.51 -7.65
C LYS A 19 -8.08 -1.87 -7.65
N THR A 20 -8.80 -1.63 -6.55
CA THR A 20 -10.21 -2.05 -6.39
C THR A 20 -11.10 -0.90 -5.88
N VAL A 21 -10.94 -0.47 -4.64
CA VAL A 21 -11.84 0.49 -3.98
C VAL A 21 -11.75 1.88 -4.61
N LEU A 22 -10.52 2.38 -4.87
CA LEU A 22 -10.35 3.72 -5.43
C LEU A 22 -10.84 3.85 -6.89
N PRO A 23 -10.61 2.88 -7.80
CA PRO A 23 -11.23 2.90 -9.13
C PRO A 23 -12.76 2.90 -9.09
N ALA A 24 -13.35 2.10 -8.20
CA ALA A 24 -14.81 2.07 -8.01
C ALA A 24 -15.34 3.43 -7.52
N LEU A 25 -14.67 4.06 -6.55
CA LEU A 25 -14.99 5.41 -6.08
C LEU A 25 -14.92 6.42 -7.23
N PHE A 26 -13.87 6.36 -8.05
CA PHE A 26 -13.71 7.29 -9.18
C PHE A 26 -14.81 7.12 -10.21
N SER A 27 -15.16 5.89 -10.54
CA SER A 27 -16.28 5.59 -11.45
C SER A 27 -17.61 6.15 -10.90
N ALA A 28 -17.93 5.86 -9.64
CA ALA A 28 -19.17 6.31 -9.00
C ALA A 28 -19.23 7.85 -8.83
N ALA A 29 -18.09 8.50 -8.62
CA ALA A 29 -18.01 9.95 -8.41
C ALA A 29 -17.83 10.77 -9.70
N GLY A 30 -17.84 10.13 -10.89
CA GLY A 30 -17.67 10.80 -12.17
C GLY A 30 -16.27 11.40 -12.40
N VAL A 31 -15.24 10.77 -11.85
CA VAL A 31 -13.85 11.18 -12.04
C VAL A 31 -13.37 10.72 -13.42
N PRO A 32 -12.72 11.59 -14.23
CA PRO A 32 -12.21 11.20 -15.55
C PRO A 32 -11.28 9.98 -15.48
N ALA A 33 -11.39 9.06 -16.45
CA ALA A 33 -10.66 7.78 -16.48
C ALA A 33 -9.12 7.94 -16.44
N PHE A 34 -8.60 9.06 -16.89
CA PHE A 34 -7.16 9.39 -16.80
C PHE A 34 -6.65 9.28 -15.34
N PHE A 35 -7.40 9.79 -14.37
CA PHE A 35 -7.01 9.72 -12.95
C PHE A 35 -6.97 8.28 -12.43
N THR A 36 -7.88 7.44 -12.90
CA THR A 36 -7.89 6.01 -12.55
C THR A 36 -6.62 5.30 -13.01
N GLY A 37 -6.14 5.62 -14.21
CA GLY A 37 -4.89 5.07 -14.74
C GLY A 37 -3.66 5.43 -13.91
N LEU A 38 -3.68 6.56 -13.18
CA LEU A 38 -2.56 7.02 -12.34
C LEU A 38 -2.54 6.40 -10.93
N LEU A 39 -3.62 5.82 -10.46
CA LEU A 39 -3.73 5.27 -9.08
C LEU A 39 -2.64 4.24 -8.80
N THR A 40 -2.53 3.22 -9.64
CA THR A 40 -1.55 2.14 -9.43
C THR A 40 -0.10 2.59 -9.62
N PRO A 41 0.26 3.32 -10.68
CA PRO A 41 1.61 3.87 -10.81
C PRO A 41 2.04 4.69 -9.58
N ILE A 42 1.20 5.60 -9.10
CA ILE A 42 1.50 6.43 -7.93
C ILE A 42 1.67 5.57 -6.69
N ARG A 43 0.78 4.60 -6.46
CA ARG A 43 0.84 3.71 -5.28
C ARG A 43 2.10 2.84 -5.28
N GLU A 44 2.41 2.18 -6.39
CA GLU A 44 3.54 1.26 -6.49
C GLU A 44 4.88 2.03 -6.54
N SER A 45 5.01 3.01 -7.44
CA SER A 45 6.24 3.80 -7.56
C SER A 45 6.51 4.64 -6.31
N GLY A 46 5.47 5.27 -5.73
CA GLY A 46 5.59 6.07 -4.52
C GLY A 46 5.96 5.27 -3.28
N SER A 47 5.68 3.97 -3.26
CA SER A 47 6.10 3.10 -2.15
C SER A 47 7.49 2.50 -2.32
N MET A 48 8.00 2.34 -3.56
CA MET A 48 9.26 1.65 -3.85
C MET A 48 10.41 2.62 -4.12
N LEU A 49 10.22 3.60 -5.01
CA LEU A 49 11.28 4.51 -5.43
C LEU A 49 11.85 5.35 -4.27
N PRO A 50 11.03 5.94 -3.38
CA PRO A 50 11.56 6.73 -2.28
C PRO A 50 12.33 5.90 -1.24
N GLN A 51 12.15 4.57 -1.19
CA GLN A 51 12.88 3.73 -0.23
C GLN A 51 14.40 3.86 -0.40
N ALA A 52 14.90 3.89 -1.63
CA ALA A 52 16.32 4.04 -1.89
C ALA A 52 16.85 5.39 -1.38
N ALA A 53 16.10 6.48 -1.59
CA ALA A 53 16.47 7.81 -1.14
C ALA A 53 16.27 8.02 0.38
N LEU A 54 15.26 7.39 0.98
CA LEU A 54 14.96 7.52 2.41
C LEU A 54 15.85 6.63 3.30
N THR A 55 16.37 5.53 2.78
CA THR A 55 17.19 4.58 3.57
C THR A 55 18.38 5.26 4.26
N PRO A 56 19.26 6.05 3.58
CA PRO A 56 20.36 6.72 4.24
C PRO A 56 19.92 7.68 5.36
N TRP A 57 18.79 8.36 5.16
CA TRP A 57 18.22 9.26 6.16
C TRP A 57 17.64 8.48 7.34
N VAL A 58 16.89 7.41 7.09
CA VAL A 58 16.34 6.55 8.15
C VAL A 58 17.45 5.96 9.00
N THR A 59 18.60 5.57 8.42
CA THR A 59 19.73 4.98 9.15
C THR A 59 20.41 5.96 10.12
N THR A 60 20.19 7.26 10.02
CA THR A 60 20.69 8.24 11.00
C THR A 60 19.89 8.29 12.30
N TYR A 61 18.65 7.78 12.30
CA TYR A 61 17.82 7.80 13.50
C TYR A 61 18.08 6.56 14.36
N ARG A 62 18.22 6.74 15.67
CA ARG A 62 18.43 5.66 16.64
C ARG A 62 17.19 4.81 16.86
N ALA A 63 16.05 5.48 17.09
CA ALA A 63 14.76 4.86 17.40
C ALA A 63 13.92 4.67 16.11
N ARG A 64 14.07 3.54 15.42
CA ARG A 64 13.32 3.21 14.20
C ARG A 64 11.83 3.03 14.44
N LYS A 65 11.45 2.57 15.63
CA LYS A 65 10.08 2.45 16.09
C LYS A 65 9.31 3.78 15.92
N ARG A 66 9.91 4.92 16.27
CA ARG A 66 9.27 6.23 16.11
C ARG A 66 8.98 6.55 14.64
N LEU A 67 9.91 6.24 13.76
CA LEU A 67 9.74 6.44 12.31
C LEU A 67 8.60 5.58 11.75
N TRP A 68 8.49 4.33 12.23
CA TRP A 68 7.40 3.45 11.84
C TRP A 68 6.04 4.00 12.30
N ILE A 69 5.94 4.47 13.54
CA ILE A 69 4.72 5.09 14.08
C ILE A 69 4.32 6.33 13.28
N ILE A 70 5.29 7.22 12.99
CA ILE A 70 5.07 8.42 12.16
C ILE A 70 4.58 8.01 10.77
N GLY A 71 5.20 7.01 10.15
CA GLY A 71 4.78 6.49 8.86
C GLY A 71 3.36 5.91 8.88
N SER A 72 3.00 5.16 9.93
CA SER A 72 1.66 4.60 10.08
C SER A 72 0.60 5.69 10.31
N LEU A 73 0.88 6.67 11.15
CA LEU A 73 -0.01 7.83 11.36
C LEU A 73 -0.15 8.69 10.10
N GLY A 74 0.94 8.88 9.36
CA GLY A 74 0.91 9.58 8.07
C GLY A 74 0.03 8.87 7.04
N GLN A 75 0.06 7.54 6.99
CA GLN A 75 -0.87 6.73 6.18
C GLN A 75 -2.32 6.92 6.66
N ALA A 76 -2.57 6.88 7.97
CA ALA A 76 -3.90 7.08 8.53
C ALA A 76 -4.48 8.46 8.14
N VAL A 77 -3.69 9.53 8.28
CA VAL A 77 -4.11 10.89 7.91
C VAL A 77 -4.36 10.98 6.41
N SER A 78 -3.47 10.44 5.58
CA SER A 78 -3.65 10.45 4.12
C SER A 78 -4.92 9.72 3.69
N ALA A 79 -5.19 8.55 4.28
CA ALA A 79 -6.42 7.79 4.02
C ALA A 79 -7.67 8.50 4.55
N ALA A 80 -7.59 9.18 5.69
CA ALA A 80 -8.68 10.00 6.21
C ALA A 80 -9.01 11.17 5.27
N VAL A 81 -7.99 11.81 4.66
CA VAL A 81 -8.20 12.83 3.63
C VAL A 81 -8.92 12.25 2.41
N ILE A 82 -8.54 11.04 1.94
CA ILE A 82 -9.25 10.36 0.84
C ILE A 82 -10.71 10.09 1.23
N ALA A 83 -10.96 9.58 2.44
CA ALA A 83 -12.30 9.29 2.94
C ALA A 83 -13.16 10.55 2.99
N LEU A 84 -12.65 11.63 3.58
CA LEU A 84 -13.35 12.92 3.66
C LEU A 84 -13.62 13.49 2.26
N ALA A 85 -12.65 13.45 1.36
CA ALA A 85 -12.83 13.90 -0.01
C ALA A 85 -13.96 13.12 -0.73
N ALA A 86 -14.09 11.82 -0.47
CA ALA A 86 -15.15 10.99 -1.03
C ALA A 86 -16.56 11.45 -0.59
N PHE A 87 -16.70 12.03 0.60
CA PHE A 87 -18.01 12.55 1.05
C PHE A 87 -18.36 13.89 0.42
N PHE A 88 -17.40 14.80 0.24
CA PHE A 88 -17.67 16.21 -0.06
C PHE A 88 -17.30 16.64 -1.47
N ILE A 89 -16.45 15.89 -2.18
CA ILE A 89 -15.88 16.31 -3.46
C ILE A 89 -16.30 15.35 -4.57
N ARG A 90 -16.42 15.83 -5.81
CA ARG A 90 -16.80 15.06 -7.01
C ARG A 90 -15.95 15.45 -8.21
N GLY A 91 -16.00 14.63 -9.25
CA GLY A 91 -15.35 14.92 -10.53
C GLY A 91 -13.84 15.03 -10.46
N ALA A 92 -13.25 15.82 -11.36
CA ALA A 92 -11.79 15.93 -11.48
C ALA A 92 -11.08 16.42 -10.21
N VAL A 93 -11.74 17.28 -9.41
CA VAL A 93 -11.17 17.78 -8.15
C VAL A 93 -10.96 16.65 -7.16
N LEU A 94 -11.93 15.74 -7.05
CA LEU A 94 -11.74 14.50 -6.26
C LEU A 94 -10.55 13.70 -6.75
N GLY A 95 -10.41 13.54 -8.08
CA GLY A 95 -9.28 12.84 -8.68
C GLY A 95 -7.93 13.42 -8.22
N VAL A 96 -7.75 14.74 -8.30
CA VAL A 96 -6.51 15.42 -7.87
C VAL A 96 -6.26 15.20 -6.37
N VAL A 97 -7.25 15.44 -5.51
CA VAL A 97 -7.10 15.30 -4.06
C VAL A 97 -6.72 13.87 -3.69
N VAL A 98 -7.39 12.88 -4.28
CA VAL A 98 -7.10 11.46 -4.01
C VAL A 98 -5.70 11.08 -4.49
N LEU A 99 -5.26 11.52 -5.68
CA LEU A 99 -3.90 11.23 -6.16
C LEU A 99 -2.82 11.85 -5.28
N MET A 100 -3.00 13.08 -4.83
CA MET A 100 -2.06 13.75 -3.90
C MET A 100 -2.01 13.04 -2.55
N ALA A 101 -3.17 12.70 -1.98
CA ALA A 101 -3.24 11.96 -0.73
C ALA A 101 -2.68 10.53 -0.87
N LEU A 102 -2.89 9.87 -2.00
CA LEU A 102 -2.32 8.55 -2.30
C LEU A 102 -0.81 8.60 -2.47
N ALA A 103 -0.27 9.65 -3.06
CA ALA A 103 1.17 9.89 -3.15
C ALA A 103 1.79 10.05 -1.75
N ALA A 104 1.18 10.88 -0.89
CA ALA A 104 1.60 11.03 0.50
C ALA A 104 1.53 9.70 1.27
N LEU A 105 0.42 8.96 1.14
CA LEU A 105 0.22 7.64 1.74
C LEU A 105 1.33 6.67 1.31
N SER A 106 1.72 6.70 0.04
CA SER A 106 2.78 5.83 -0.51
C SER A 106 4.16 6.18 0.04
N LEU A 107 4.47 7.46 0.23
CA LEU A 107 5.70 7.92 0.89
C LEU A 107 5.79 7.45 2.35
N PHE A 108 4.71 7.62 3.12
CA PHE A 108 4.64 7.12 4.49
C PHE A 108 4.70 5.58 4.56
N ARG A 109 4.17 4.89 3.55
CA ARG A 109 4.31 3.44 3.40
C ARG A 109 5.77 3.04 3.18
N ALA A 110 6.51 3.77 2.35
CA ALA A 110 7.94 3.55 2.15
C ALA A 110 8.71 3.67 3.47
N LEU A 111 8.41 4.70 4.26
CA LEU A 111 9.01 4.92 5.58
C LEU A 111 8.72 3.75 6.54
N CYS A 112 7.46 3.30 6.63
CA CYS A 112 7.09 2.12 7.43
C CYS A 112 7.83 0.87 6.97
N SER A 113 7.98 0.67 5.66
CA SER A 113 8.66 -0.51 5.10
C SER A 113 10.13 -0.59 5.51
N ILE A 114 10.86 0.53 5.47
CA ILE A 114 12.27 0.59 5.87
C ILE A 114 12.39 0.41 7.39
N ALA A 115 11.70 1.25 8.15
CA ALA A 115 11.76 1.23 9.61
C ALA A 115 11.30 -0.12 10.19
N GLY A 116 10.26 -0.73 9.62
CA GLY A 116 9.73 -2.01 10.06
C GLY A 116 10.71 -3.16 9.88
N LYS A 117 11.46 -3.20 8.77
CA LYS A 117 12.51 -4.21 8.55
C LYS A 117 13.64 -4.07 9.56
N ASP A 118 14.06 -2.84 9.88
CA ASP A 118 15.10 -2.57 10.87
C ASP A 118 14.64 -2.98 12.27
N VAL A 119 13.44 -2.57 12.70
CA VAL A 119 12.87 -2.97 14.01
C VAL A 119 12.79 -4.49 14.08
N GLN A 120 12.31 -5.16 13.01
CA GLN A 120 12.25 -6.62 12.94
C GLN A 120 13.65 -7.24 13.08
N ALA A 121 14.66 -6.64 12.46
CA ALA A 121 16.02 -7.14 12.52
C ALA A 121 16.63 -7.04 13.93
N ARG A 122 16.26 -6.03 14.70
CA ARG A 122 16.75 -5.79 16.06
C ARG A 122 15.99 -6.55 17.14
N THR A 123 14.67 -6.76 16.93
CA THR A 123 13.78 -7.33 17.95
C THR A 123 13.53 -8.82 17.79
N ILE A 124 13.71 -9.37 16.56
CA ILE A 124 13.35 -10.76 16.26
C ILE A 124 14.59 -11.54 15.79
N SER A 125 14.84 -12.68 16.41
CA SER A 125 15.92 -13.58 16.04
C SER A 125 15.81 -14.05 14.59
N LYS A 126 16.93 -14.30 13.93
CA LYS A 126 16.99 -14.68 12.49
C LYS A 126 16.08 -15.88 12.16
N GLY A 127 16.02 -16.89 13.03
CA GLY A 127 15.20 -18.08 12.83
C GLY A 127 13.69 -17.85 12.97
N ALA A 128 13.26 -16.83 13.72
CA ALA A 128 11.83 -16.53 13.96
C ALA A 128 11.24 -15.52 12.96
N ARG A 129 12.06 -14.77 12.21
CA ARG A 129 11.61 -13.70 11.30
C ARG A 129 10.62 -14.19 10.25
N GLY A 130 10.92 -15.34 9.62
CA GLY A 130 10.05 -15.94 8.62
C GLY A 130 8.66 -16.30 9.17
N ARG A 131 8.62 -16.90 10.38
CA ARG A 131 7.38 -17.22 11.07
C ARG A 131 6.55 -15.98 11.38
N VAL A 132 7.18 -14.91 11.90
CA VAL A 132 6.49 -13.65 12.21
C VAL A 132 5.94 -12.99 10.96
N THR A 133 6.73 -12.91 9.90
CA THR A 133 6.30 -12.34 8.62
C THR A 133 5.18 -13.18 7.98
N GLY A 134 5.30 -14.51 8.02
CA GLY A 134 4.27 -15.42 7.53
C GLY A 134 2.96 -15.29 8.31
N SER A 135 3.02 -15.21 9.63
CA SER A 135 1.82 -14.99 10.46
C SER A 135 1.16 -13.64 10.19
N ALA A 136 1.94 -12.58 10.02
CA ALA A 136 1.41 -11.26 9.67
C ALA A 136 0.77 -11.26 8.26
N ALA A 137 1.36 -11.97 7.31
CA ALA A 137 0.80 -12.14 5.97
C ALA A 137 -0.50 -12.97 6.00
N ALA A 138 -0.55 -14.04 6.79
CA ALA A 138 -1.75 -14.86 6.96
C ALA A 138 -2.91 -14.07 7.58
N LEU A 139 -2.63 -13.26 8.61
CA LEU A 139 -3.62 -12.34 9.20
C LEU A 139 -4.12 -11.32 8.18
N GLY A 140 -3.21 -10.70 7.43
CA GLY A 140 -3.56 -9.76 6.37
C GLY A 140 -4.40 -10.41 5.27
N GLY A 141 -4.02 -11.60 4.80
CA GLY A 141 -4.77 -12.37 3.81
C GLY A 141 -6.16 -12.78 4.29
N GLY A 142 -6.27 -13.27 5.53
CA GLY A 142 -7.56 -13.60 6.15
C GLY A 142 -8.47 -12.37 6.28
N ALA A 143 -7.92 -11.24 6.70
CA ALA A 143 -8.65 -9.99 6.80
C ALA A 143 -9.10 -9.48 5.41
N THR A 144 -8.27 -9.64 4.38
CA THR A 144 -8.62 -9.32 2.99
C THR A 144 -9.79 -10.17 2.50
N LEU A 145 -9.74 -11.47 2.73
CA LEU A 145 -10.81 -12.39 2.37
C LEU A 145 -12.12 -12.02 3.07
N LEU A 146 -12.07 -11.75 4.38
CA LEU A 146 -13.23 -11.32 5.15
C LEU A 146 -13.80 -10.00 4.62
N THR A 147 -12.94 -9.02 4.33
CA THR A 147 -13.37 -7.75 3.73
C THR A 147 -14.05 -7.97 2.38
N GLY A 148 -13.48 -8.83 1.52
CA GLY A 148 -14.08 -9.20 0.24
C GLY A 148 -15.47 -9.83 0.40
N ILE A 149 -15.62 -10.76 1.36
CA ILE A 149 -16.91 -11.39 1.67
C ILE A 149 -17.92 -10.34 2.18
N ILE A 150 -17.53 -9.46 3.09
CA ILE A 150 -18.41 -8.39 3.60
C ILE A 150 -18.86 -7.49 2.47
N LEU A 151 -17.95 -7.03 1.62
CA LEU A 151 -18.27 -6.20 0.48
C LEU A 151 -19.21 -6.92 -0.50
N TYR A 152 -19.03 -8.25 -0.65
CA TYR A 152 -19.92 -9.07 -1.46
C TYR A 152 -21.39 -9.02 -0.99
N PHE A 153 -21.61 -9.16 0.29
CA PHE A 153 -22.98 -9.14 0.84
C PHE A 153 -23.57 -7.73 0.93
N LEU A 154 -22.75 -6.68 0.92
CA LEU A 154 -23.22 -5.30 0.90
C LEU A 154 -23.76 -4.88 -0.49
N GLY A 155 -23.44 -5.61 -1.56
CA GLY A 155 -23.89 -5.32 -2.91
C GLY A 155 -23.31 -4.02 -3.49
N GLU A 156 -24.17 -3.19 -4.11
CA GLU A 156 -23.70 -1.94 -4.70
C GLU A 156 -23.19 -0.95 -3.66
N LEU A 157 -21.94 -0.55 -3.81
CA LEU A 157 -21.29 0.39 -2.89
C LEU A 157 -21.66 1.82 -3.24
N SER A 158 -22.58 2.42 -2.47
CA SER A 158 -22.83 3.85 -2.55
C SER A 158 -21.60 4.67 -2.16
N ILE A 159 -21.47 5.90 -2.68
CA ILE A 159 -20.32 6.76 -2.37
C ILE A 159 -20.14 6.99 -0.86
N PRO A 160 -21.20 7.24 -0.05
CA PRO A 160 -21.06 7.35 1.41
C PRO A 160 -20.53 6.07 2.04
N LEU A 161 -20.94 4.90 1.56
CA LEU A 161 -20.46 3.62 2.06
C LEU A 161 -18.98 3.42 1.73
N MET A 162 -18.54 3.77 0.51
CA MET A 162 -17.12 3.76 0.14
C MET A 162 -16.29 4.70 1.02
N GLY A 163 -16.79 5.92 1.29
CA GLY A 163 -16.15 6.86 2.21
C GLY A 163 -16.01 6.28 3.62
N THR A 164 -17.04 5.59 4.11
CA THR A 164 -17.01 4.92 5.42
C THR A 164 -15.99 3.77 5.44
N VAL A 165 -15.94 2.95 4.41
CA VAL A 165 -14.95 1.87 4.26
C VAL A 165 -13.53 2.43 4.26
N LEU A 166 -13.28 3.53 3.53
CA LEU A 166 -11.99 4.21 3.50
C LEU A 166 -11.64 4.81 4.89
N ALA A 167 -12.60 5.34 5.62
CA ALA A 167 -12.40 5.83 6.99
C ALA A 167 -12.03 4.69 7.96
N ILE A 168 -12.66 3.51 7.82
CA ILE A 168 -12.27 2.30 8.56
C ILE A 168 -10.83 1.92 8.21
N GLY A 169 -10.45 1.95 6.93
CA GLY A 169 -9.07 1.74 6.49
C GLY A 169 -8.09 2.70 7.14
N ALA A 170 -8.43 4.00 7.23
CA ALA A 170 -7.61 4.98 7.94
C ALA A 170 -7.45 4.63 9.43
N ALA A 171 -8.52 4.19 10.10
CA ALA A 171 -8.49 3.78 11.49
C ALA A 171 -7.58 2.56 11.73
N THR A 172 -7.49 1.61 10.79
CA THR A 172 -6.59 0.44 10.94
C THR A 172 -5.13 0.86 11.07
N TRP A 173 -4.67 1.86 10.32
CA TRP A 173 -3.30 2.37 10.45
C TRP A 173 -3.07 3.15 11.74
N ALA A 174 -4.06 3.89 12.23
CA ALA A 174 -3.96 4.56 13.54
C ALA A 174 -3.87 3.53 14.69
N ILE A 175 -4.69 2.48 14.64
CA ILE A 175 -4.65 1.37 15.61
C ILE A 175 -3.32 0.61 15.46
N ALA A 176 -2.83 0.38 14.24
CA ALA A 176 -1.53 -0.23 13.99
C ALA A 176 -0.39 0.56 14.64
N ALA A 177 -0.41 1.89 14.54
CA ALA A 177 0.56 2.77 15.18
C ALA A 177 0.50 2.65 16.72
N TRP A 178 -0.70 2.63 17.27
CA TRP A 178 -0.90 2.44 18.72
C TRP A 178 -0.40 1.08 19.19
N VAL A 179 -0.77 -0.01 18.52
CA VAL A 179 -0.28 -1.37 18.85
C VAL A 179 1.23 -1.46 18.73
N PHE A 180 1.82 -0.86 17.68
CA PHE A 180 3.27 -0.88 17.47
C PHE A 180 4.02 -0.06 18.54
N SER A 181 3.37 0.91 19.17
CA SER A 181 3.97 1.66 20.29
C SER A 181 4.32 0.77 21.49
N GLY A 182 3.70 -0.41 21.62
CA GLY A 182 4.03 -1.41 22.64
C GLY A 182 5.22 -2.32 22.29
N VAL A 183 5.88 -2.15 21.14
CA VAL A 183 7.10 -2.92 20.79
C VAL A 183 8.29 -2.34 21.54
N ASP A 184 9.03 -3.17 22.27
CA ASP A 184 10.30 -2.78 22.86
C ASP A 184 11.40 -2.91 21.84
N GLU A 185 11.96 -1.78 21.41
CA GLU A 185 13.11 -1.71 20.51
C GLU A 185 14.37 -1.45 21.33
N PRO A 186 15.38 -2.34 21.29
CA PRO A 186 16.70 -2.03 21.85
C PRO A 186 17.31 -0.88 21.02
N VAL A 187 17.45 0.29 21.63
CA VAL A 187 18.03 1.46 20.97
C VAL A 187 19.54 1.41 21.15
N PRO A 188 20.32 1.34 20.06
CA PRO A 188 21.79 1.37 20.15
C PRO A 188 22.29 2.68 20.77
N GLU A 189 23.41 2.61 21.51
CA GLU A 189 24.01 3.79 22.12
C GLU A 189 24.52 4.79 21.06
N GLU A 190 24.97 4.29 19.92
CA GLU A 190 25.39 5.11 18.78
C GLU A 190 24.46 4.89 17.58
N ALA A 191 24.27 5.93 16.76
CA ALA A 191 23.56 5.81 15.50
C ALA A 191 24.42 4.99 14.52
N GLU A 192 23.86 3.95 13.93
CA GLU A 192 24.52 3.16 12.90
C GLU A 192 24.58 3.97 11.61
N GLY A 193 25.75 4.52 11.31
CA GLY A 193 26.00 5.16 10.01
C GLY A 193 25.65 6.66 9.92
N GLY A 194 26.50 7.37 9.21
CA GLY A 194 26.23 8.72 8.72
C GLY A 194 25.50 8.65 7.37
N ILE A 195 24.96 9.78 6.92
CA ILE A 195 24.44 9.89 5.55
C ILE A 195 25.63 9.73 4.60
N ASP A 196 25.73 8.60 3.94
CA ASP A 196 26.69 8.43 2.86
C ASP A 196 26.27 9.32 1.69
N LYS A 197 26.99 10.41 1.51
CA LYS A 197 26.71 11.37 0.42
C LYS A 197 26.96 10.79 -0.96
N HIS A 198 27.65 9.64 -1.04
CA HIS A 198 28.03 9.00 -2.29
C HIS A 198 27.19 7.77 -2.62
N TRP A 199 26.20 7.42 -1.80
CA TRP A 199 25.35 6.23 -1.97
C TRP A 199 24.81 6.05 -3.42
N TRP A 200 24.51 7.17 -4.11
CA TRP A 200 24.04 7.11 -5.50
C TRP A 200 25.14 6.71 -6.48
N LYS A 201 26.35 7.24 -6.29
CA LYS A 201 27.51 6.86 -7.11
C LYS A 201 27.88 5.39 -6.91
N ASP A 202 27.88 4.94 -5.66
CA ASP A 202 28.19 3.56 -5.32
C ASP A 202 27.13 2.59 -5.86
N THR A 203 25.86 2.95 -5.76
CA THR A 203 24.74 2.19 -6.38
C THR A 203 24.89 2.13 -7.88
N TRP A 204 25.23 3.24 -8.54
CA TRP A 204 25.42 3.30 -9.99
C TRP A 204 26.65 2.49 -10.43
N GLN A 205 27.73 2.60 -9.69
CA GLN A 205 28.92 1.80 -9.93
C GLN A 205 28.63 0.31 -9.78
N LEU A 206 27.89 -0.09 -8.75
CA LEU A 206 27.47 -1.48 -8.56
C LEU A 206 26.59 -1.97 -9.72
N PHE A 207 25.64 -1.15 -10.18
CA PHE A 207 24.78 -1.48 -11.32
C PHE A 207 25.56 -1.66 -12.62
N THR A 208 26.63 -0.90 -12.82
CA THR A 208 27.47 -0.99 -14.02
C THR A 208 28.49 -2.12 -13.96
N SER A 209 29.06 -2.40 -12.78
CA SER A 209 30.15 -3.37 -12.59
C SER A 209 29.66 -4.80 -12.31
N ASP A 210 28.52 -4.95 -11.58
CA ASP A 210 27.99 -6.26 -11.22
C ASP A 210 26.85 -6.68 -12.12
N GLY A 211 27.12 -7.66 -13.01
CA GLY A 211 26.13 -8.21 -13.94
C GLY A 211 24.98 -8.94 -13.23
N GLN A 212 25.22 -9.58 -12.09
CA GLN A 212 24.15 -10.28 -11.35
C GLN A 212 23.20 -9.28 -10.71
N PHE A 213 23.73 -8.24 -10.09
CA PHE A 213 22.94 -7.15 -9.51
C PHE A 213 22.11 -6.44 -10.59
N ARG A 214 22.70 -6.11 -11.73
CA ARG A 214 22.02 -5.51 -12.86
C ARG A 214 20.87 -6.37 -13.37
N ASN A 215 21.10 -7.66 -13.58
CA ASN A 215 20.07 -8.59 -14.04
C ASN A 215 18.94 -8.71 -13.02
N PHE A 216 19.24 -8.76 -11.73
CA PHE A 216 18.24 -8.74 -10.65
C PHE A 216 17.39 -7.48 -10.72
N VAL A 217 17.98 -6.29 -10.89
CA VAL A 217 17.25 -5.02 -10.99
C VAL A 217 16.35 -5.00 -12.23
N ILE A 218 16.86 -5.46 -13.39
CA ILE A 218 16.08 -5.54 -14.63
C ILE A 218 14.88 -6.47 -14.47
N VAL A 219 15.07 -7.67 -13.92
CA VAL A 219 13.98 -8.62 -13.68
C VAL A 219 12.93 -8.02 -12.74
N ARG A 220 13.37 -7.33 -11.69
CA ARG A 220 12.45 -6.64 -10.77
C ARG A 220 11.68 -5.51 -11.45
N ALA A 221 12.32 -4.74 -12.31
CA ALA A 221 11.67 -3.70 -13.09
C ALA A 221 10.61 -4.27 -14.05
N LEU A 222 10.93 -5.36 -14.75
CA LEU A 222 9.98 -6.05 -15.62
C LEU A 222 8.77 -6.61 -14.85
N LEU A 223 9.00 -7.19 -13.68
CA LEU A 223 7.92 -7.66 -12.80
C LEU A 223 7.03 -6.52 -12.31
N LEU A 224 7.60 -5.33 -12.06
CA LEU A 224 6.82 -4.13 -11.72
C LEU A 224 5.90 -3.69 -12.86
N VAL A 225 6.42 -3.70 -14.10
CA VAL A 225 5.60 -3.39 -15.29
C VAL A 225 4.44 -4.37 -15.41
N SER A 226 4.67 -5.67 -15.18
CA SER A 226 3.62 -6.68 -15.18
C SER A 226 2.55 -6.40 -14.10
N ALA A 227 2.95 -5.94 -12.92
CA ALA A 227 2.00 -5.58 -11.85
C ALA A 227 1.11 -4.37 -12.22
N LEU A 228 1.59 -3.43 -13.05
CA LEU A 228 0.80 -2.30 -13.53
C LEU A 228 -0.36 -2.72 -14.44
N SER A 229 -0.22 -3.83 -15.16
CA SER A 229 -1.27 -4.34 -16.07
C SER A 229 -2.55 -4.75 -15.34
N THR A 230 -2.48 -5.11 -14.06
CA THR A 230 -3.61 -5.58 -13.25
C THR A 230 -4.78 -4.57 -13.24
N SER A 231 -4.49 -3.28 -13.10
CA SER A 231 -5.52 -2.23 -13.08
C SER A 231 -6.25 -2.09 -14.42
N PHE A 232 -5.52 -2.25 -15.53
CA PHE A 232 -6.12 -2.21 -16.86
C PHE A 232 -6.95 -3.45 -17.16
N ILE A 233 -6.53 -4.62 -16.65
CA ILE A 233 -7.31 -5.85 -16.78
C ILE A 233 -8.61 -5.74 -15.97
N VAL A 234 -8.58 -5.16 -14.77
CA VAL A 234 -9.79 -4.89 -13.98
C VAL A 234 -10.72 -3.94 -14.71
N LEU A 235 -10.21 -2.84 -15.29
CA LEU A 235 -11.00 -1.91 -16.10
C LEU A 235 -11.59 -2.59 -17.35
N LEU A 236 -10.81 -3.44 -18.02
CA LEU A 236 -11.31 -4.19 -19.18
C LEU A 236 -12.40 -5.17 -18.78
N SER A 237 -12.23 -5.87 -17.66
CA SER A 237 -13.21 -6.83 -17.16
C SER A 237 -14.53 -6.15 -16.74
N SER A 238 -14.50 -4.88 -16.32
CA SER A 238 -15.71 -4.10 -16.00
C SER A 238 -16.61 -3.86 -17.22
N ASN A 239 -16.02 -3.87 -18.43
CA ASN A 239 -16.75 -3.72 -19.68
C ASN A 239 -17.20 -5.06 -20.28
N LEU A 240 -16.74 -6.20 -19.72
CA LEU A 240 -17.11 -7.54 -20.13
C LEU A 240 -18.13 -8.09 -19.15
N SER A 241 -19.42 -7.91 -19.46
CA SER A 241 -20.50 -8.49 -18.66
C SER A 241 -20.49 -10.02 -18.78
N GLY A 242 -20.56 -10.73 -17.64
CA GLY A 242 -20.75 -12.18 -17.59
C GLY A 242 -19.56 -12.99 -17.08
N LEU A 243 -19.53 -14.30 -17.42
CA LEU A 243 -18.60 -15.29 -16.90
C LEU A 243 -17.12 -14.93 -17.07
N TYR A 244 -16.78 -14.28 -18.17
CA TYR A 244 -15.40 -13.85 -18.45
C TYR A 244 -14.91 -12.77 -17.47
N GLY A 245 -15.76 -11.79 -17.13
CA GLY A 245 -15.47 -10.81 -16.10
C GLY A 245 -15.24 -11.46 -14.74
N PHE A 246 -16.07 -12.42 -14.37
CA PHE A 246 -15.93 -13.19 -13.14
C PHE A 246 -14.62 -13.99 -13.08
N VAL A 247 -14.26 -14.72 -14.13
CA VAL A 247 -13.03 -15.53 -14.17
C VAL A 247 -11.79 -14.65 -14.09
N LEU A 248 -11.75 -13.52 -14.82
CA LEU A 248 -10.65 -12.58 -14.76
C LEU A 248 -10.53 -11.92 -13.37
N ALA A 249 -11.64 -11.49 -12.79
CA ALA A 249 -11.67 -10.90 -11.46
C ALA A 249 -11.23 -11.89 -10.38
N ALA A 250 -11.70 -13.12 -10.43
CA ALA A 250 -11.34 -14.20 -9.48
C ALA A 250 -9.88 -14.61 -9.63
N GLY A 251 -9.38 -14.72 -10.85
CA GLY A 251 -7.99 -15.09 -11.13
C GLY A 251 -6.96 -14.03 -10.70
N LEU A 252 -7.39 -12.75 -10.59
CA LEU A 252 -6.56 -11.63 -10.19
C LEU A 252 -6.74 -11.21 -8.73
N GLY A 253 -7.56 -11.94 -7.95
CA GLY A 253 -7.84 -11.62 -6.54
C GLY A 253 -8.73 -10.38 -6.37
N SER A 254 -9.39 -9.90 -7.43
CA SER A 254 -10.40 -8.86 -7.37
C SER A 254 -11.79 -9.49 -7.26
N SER A 255 -12.60 -9.02 -6.31
CA SER A 255 -13.98 -9.50 -6.14
C SER A 255 -14.83 -9.18 -7.37
N PRO A 256 -15.67 -10.11 -7.84
CA PRO A 256 -16.56 -9.91 -8.99
C PRO A 256 -17.67 -8.88 -8.76
N LEU A 257 -17.73 -8.28 -7.59
CA LEU A 257 -18.80 -7.41 -7.10
C LEU A 257 -18.88 -6.05 -7.76
N PHE A 258 -17.79 -5.61 -8.37
CA PHE A 258 -17.78 -4.29 -9.01
C PHE A 258 -18.36 -4.29 -10.42
N PHE A 259 -18.86 -5.45 -10.89
CA PHE A 259 -19.22 -5.64 -12.30
C PHE A 259 -20.70 -5.90 -12.57
N SER A 260 -21.53 -5.83 -11.54
CA SER A 260 -22.98 -6.00 -11.71
C SER A 260 -23.66 -4.64 -11.73
N SER A 261 -23.63 -3.96 -12.81
CA SER A 261 -24.71 -3.06 -13.25
C SER A 261 -24.33 -2.31 -14.50
N SER A 262 -24.71 -2.79 -15.63
CA SER A 262 -25.11 -1.90 -16.72
C SER A 262 -26.58 -2.18 -16.97
N PRO A 263 -27.46 -1.22 -16.78
CA PRO A 263 -28.74 -1.22 -17.44
C PRO A 263 -28.54 -1.05 -18.95
N PRO A 264 -29.51 -1.48 -19.75
CA PRO A 264 -29.47 -1.47 -21.20
C PRO A 264 -29.36 -0.07 -21.78
#